data_c2108a4617775a2ff6a5f81f53582be0
#
_entry.id   c2108a4617775a2ff6a5f81f53582be0
#
_cell.length_a   1.000
_cell.length_b   1.000
_cell.length_c   1.000
_cell.angle_alpha   90.00
_cell.angle_beta   90.00
_cell.angle_gamma   90.00
#
_symmetry.space_group_name_H-M   'P 1'
#
loop_
_entity.id
_entity.type
_entity.pdbx_description
1 polymer ?
#
loop_
_entity_poly.entity_id
_entity_poly.type
_entity_poly.pdbx_seq_one_letter_code
_entity_poly.pdbx_strand_id
1 'polypeptide(L)'
;MSALLDLALLGSNPDRIRRLMLAGESAVRSEVASCRDPSTRWPVDGVRFLSADELPAGLTSLPDAPPWLFVRGAIPTGPAVAVVGSRRATRYGLELARRIGRTVGGSGWPVVSGLALGVDAAAHEGCLEVGGTALAVLGSGVDVWYPRSNRRLGERILESGGGIVSEFGPGITPEPWRFPFRNRIISGLASVVIVVEAAVRSGALITAHLAVAQGREVMAVPGDIDRATSVGCNLLIRDGAHPITTLDDLVETIEFWLGPAPARP
;
A
#
# COMPACT_ATOMS: atom_id res chain seq x y z
N MET A 1 -14.88 3.69 -24.35
CA MET A 1 -13.88 3.62 -23.28
C MET A 1 -12.83 4.69 -23.55
N SER A 2 -12.27 5.34 -22.53
CA SER A 2 -11.20 6.32 -22.76
C SER A 2 -9.91 5.58 -23.14
N ALA A 3 -9.08 6.17 -24.02
CA ALA A 3 -7.77 5.63 -24.41
C ALA A 3 -6.87 5.37 -23.18
N LEU A 4 -7.06 6.15 -22.12
CA LEU A 4 -6.35 5.99 -20.86
C LEU A 4 -6.70 4.66 -20.14
N LEU A 5 -7.98 4.30 -20.11
CA LEU A 5 -8.43 3.03 -19.54
C LEU A 5 -7.91 1.84 -20.36
N ASP A 6 -7.96 1.94 -21.69
CA ASP A 6 -7.42 0.90 -22.56
C ASP A 6 -5.92 0.70 -22.32
N LEU A 7 -5.14 1.78 -22.16
CA LEU A 7 -3.72 1.70 -21.83
C LEU A 7 -3.48 1.07 -20.44
N ALA A 8 -4.30 1.39 -19.46
CA ALA A 8 -4.22 0.83 -18.10
C ALA A 8 -4.43 -0.69 -18.10
N LEU A 9 -5.26 -1.19 -19.01
CA LEU A 9 -5.57 -2.61 -19.14
C LEU A 9 -4.45 -3.44 -19.81
N LEU A 10 -3.47 -2.80 -20.45
CA LEU A 10 -2.35 -3.51 -21.09
C LEU A 10 -1.32 -4.08 -20.10
N GLY A 11 -1.34 -3.66 -18.84
CA GLY A 11 -0.37 -4.09 -17.81
C GLY A 11 1.09 -3.75 -18.15
N SER A 12 1.30 -2.77 -19.03
CA SER A 12 2.62 -2.34 -19.51
C SER A 12 3.47 -1.78 -18.37
N ASN A 13 4.79 -1.74 -18.60
CA ASN A 13 5.73 -1.12 -17.67
C ASN A 13 5.39 0.37 -17.48
N PRO A 14 5.33 0.88 -16.25
CA PRO A 14 4.95 2.25 -15.93
C PRO A 14 5.78 3.34 -16.62
N ASP A 15 7.08 3.12 -16.80
CA ASP A 15 7.92 4.07 -17.54
C ASP A 15 7.53 4.14 -19.03
N ARG A 16 7.07 3.03 -19.60
CA ARG A 16 6.51 2.99 -20.94
C ARG A 16 5.19 3.74 -21.00
N ILE A 17 4.32 3.52 -20.02
CA ILE A 17 3.04 4.24 -19.88
C ILE A 17 3.28 5.75 -19.80
N ARG A 18 4.18 6.21 -18.91
CA ARG A 18 4.51 7.63 -18.78
C ARG A 18 5.02 8.24 -20.09
N ARG A 19 5.92 7.55 -20.79
CA ARG A 19 6.41 8.02 -22.10
C ARG A 19 5.28 8.16 -23.12
N LEU A 20 4.35 7.20 -23.17
CA LEU A 20 3.19 7.26 -24.05
C LEU A 20 2.26 8.41 -23.70
N MET A 21 2.00 8.65 -22.42
CA MET A 21 1.18 9.78 -21.97
C MET A 21 1.81 11.13 -22.34
N LEU A 22 3.13 11.27 -22.19
CA LEU A 22 3.86 12.46 -22.61
C LEU A 22 3.89 12.65 -24.13
N ALA A 23 3.85 11.55 -24.90
CA ALA A 23 3.79 11.59 -26.36
C ALA A 23 2.39 11.91 -26.93
N GLY A 24 1.37 11.92 -26.06
CA GLY A 24 0.01 12.32 -26.39
C GLY A 24 -0.93 11.20 -26.81
N GLU A 25 -2.20 11.56 -26.98
CA GLU A 25 -3.31 10.61 -27.20
C GLU A 25 -3.14 9.69 -28.41
N SER A 26 -2.55 10.21 -29.49
CA SER A 26 -2.29 9.41 -30.71
C SER A 26 -1.31 8.26 -30.45
N ALA A 27 -0.26 8.50 -29.67
CA ALA A 27 0.70 7.45 -29.29
C ALA A 27 0.04 6.39 -28.38
N VAL A 28 -0.81 6.83 -27.45
CA VAL A 28 -1.59 5.92 -26.58
C VAL A 28 -2.52 5.05 -27.42
N ARG A 29 -3.28 5.62 -28.34
CA ARG A 29 -4.21 4.88 -29.22
C ARG A 29 -3.48 3.86 -30.09
N SER A 30 -2.31 4.22 -30.64
CA SER A 30 -1.48 3.32 -31.44
C SER A 30 -0.97 2.13 -30.63
N GLU A 31 -0.50 2.39 -29.42
CA GLU A 31 -0.04 1.35 -28.50
C GLU A 31 -1.17 0.38 -28.13
N VAL A 32 -2.33 0.91 -27.73
CA VAL A 32 -3.52 0.12 -27.40
C VAL A 32 -3.93 -0.78 -28.57
N ALA A 33 -3.92 -0.25 -29.79
CA ALA A 33 -4.27 -1.01 -31.00
C ALA A 33 -3.30 -2.17 -31.28
N SER A 34 -2.00 -1.98 -30.95
CA SER A 34 -0.95 -2.97 -31.19
C SER A 34 -0.84 -4.06 -30.12
N CYS A 35 -1.27 -3.76 -28.88
CA CYS A 35 -1.02 -4.59 -27.70
C CYS A 35 -2.28 -5.13 -27.03
N ARG A 36 -3.45 -5.05 -27.67
CA ARG A 36 -4.71 -5.48 -27.06
C ARG A 36 -4.66 -6.96 -26.68
N ASP A 37 -4.52 -7.23 -25.37
CA ASP A 37 -4.60 -8.58 -24.81
C ASP A 37 -6.09 -8.97 -24.66
N PRO A 38 -6.54 -10.04 -25.35
CA PRO A 38 -7.92 -10.51 -25.24
C PRO A 38 -8.30 -11.00 -23.84
N SER A 39 -7.30 -11.25 -22.96
CA SER A 39 -7.53 -11.71 -21.60
C SER A 39 -7.92 -10.59 -20.63
N THR A 40 -7.79 -9.34 -21.04
CA THR A 40 -8.11 -8.17 -20.19
C THR A 40 -9.61 -8.07 -20.00
N ARG A 41 -10.05 -8.35 -18.79
CA ARG A 41 -11.47 -8.34 -18.40
C ARG A 41 -11.88 -6.96 -17.90
N TRP A 42 -12.61 -6.20 -18.71
CA TRP A 42 -13.24 -4.95 -18.29
C TRP A 42 -14.60 -4.78 -18.96
N PRO A 43 -15.65 -4.32 -18.27
CA PRO A 43 -15.70 -4.01 -16.84
C PRO A 43 -15.71 -5.26 -15.94
N VAL A 44 -15.30 -5.07 -14.69
CA VAL A 44 -15.38 -6.07 -13.61
C VAL A 44 -16.33 -5.54 -12.55
N ASP A 45 -17.28 -6.33 -12.13
CA ASP A 45 -18.28 -5.94 -11.13
C ASP A 45 -17.61 -5.50 -9.82
N GLY A 46 -18.07 -4.35 -9.31
CA GLY A 46 -17.55 -3.76 -8.07
C GLY A 46 -16.16 -3.13 -8.19
N VAL A 47 -15.59 -3.02 -9.39
CA VAL A 47 -14.32 -2.32 -9.64
C VAL A 47 -14.58 -0.97 -10.30
N ARG A 48 -14.01 0.09 -9.72
CA ARG A 48 -14.01 1.45 -10.28
C ARG A 48 -12.64 1.77 -10.87
N PHE A 49 -12.59 2.55 -11.91
CA PHE A 49 -11.40 3.16 -12.45
C PHE A 49 -11.36 4.63 -12.05
N LEU A 50 -10.27 5.06 -11.43
CA LEU A 50 -10.02 6.46 -11.08
C LEU A 50 -8.90 6.98 -11.96
N SER A 51 -9.14 8.08 -12.67
CA SER A 51 -8.13 8.82 -13.41
C SER A 51 -7.30 9.71 -12.46
N ALA A 52 -6.21 10.30 -12.95
CA ALA A 52 -5.27 11.05 -12.12
C ALA A 52 -5.90 12.19 -11.31
N ASP A 53 -6.92 12.84 -11.85
CA ASP A 53 -7.67 13.94 -11.23
C ASP A 53 -8.64 13.48 -10.12
N GLU A 54 -8.97 12.19 -10.09
CA GLU A 54 -9.85 11.59 -9.08
C GLU A 54 -9.06 10.92 -7.94
N LEU A 55 -7.72 10.90 -8.02
CA LEU A 55 -6.88 10.25 -7.03
C LEU A 55 -6.82 11.04 -5.71
N PRO A 56 -6.62 10.36 -4.56
CA PRO A 56 -6.35 11.02 -3.30
C PRO A 56 -5.17 12.00 -3.39
N ALA A 57 -5.27 13.13 -2.69
CA ALA A 57 -4.25 14.18 -2.69
C ALA A 57 -2.84 13.68 -2.34
N GLY A 58 -2.75 12.68 -1.44
CA GLY A 58 -1.47 12.05 -1.10
C GLY A 58 -0.77 11.35 -2.26
N LEU A 59 -1.50 10.97 -3.31
CA LEU A 59 -0.94 10.37 -4.53
C LEU A 59 -0.68 11.40 -5.62
N THR A 60 -1.58 12.38 -5.79
CA THR A 60 -1.43 13.40 -6.84
C THR A 60 -0.23 14.30 -6.61
N SER A 61 0.21 14.48 -5.37
CA SER A 61 1.40 15.27 -5.01
C SER A 61 2.73 14.56 -5.28
N LEU A 62 2.72 13.28 -5.64
CA LEU A 62 3.95 12.51 -5.86
C LEU A 62 4.59 12.86 -7.21
N PRO A 63 5.94 12.97 -7.27
CA PRO A 63 6.66 13.15 -8.54
C PRO A 63 6.39 12.00 -9.53
N ASP A 64 6.12 10.81 -8.98
CA ASP A 64 5.83 9.58 -9.68
C ASP A 64 4.39 9.10 -9.43
N ALA A 65 3.45 10.03 -9.31
CA ALA A 65 2.02 9.75 -9.13
C ALA A 65 1.54 8.67 -10.09
N PRO A 66 0.71 7.73 -9.63
CA PRO A 66 0.08 6.78 -10.54
C PRO A 66 -0.85 7.54 -11.50
N PRO A 67 -0.88 7.21 -12.80
CA PRO A 67 -1.76 7.89 -13.74
C PRO A 67 -3.23 7.50 -13.57
N TRP A 68 -3.49 6.43 -12.83
CA TRP A 68 -4.81 5.90 -12.50
C TRP A 68 -4.73 4.91 -11.34
N LEU A 69 -5.90 4.55 -10.80
CA LEU A 69 -6.06 3.39 -9.92
C LEU A 69 -7.33 2.61 -10.29
N PHE A 70 -7.23 1.29 -10.20
CA PHE A 70 -8.39 0.41 -10.09
C PHE A 70 -8.70 0.23 -8.61
N VAL A 71 -9.97 0.35 -8.25
CA VAL A 71 -10.43 0.35 -6.86
C VAL A 71 -11.59 -0.62 -6.70
N ARG A 72 -11.47 -1.50 -5.75
CA ARG A 72 -12.55 -2.36 -5.26
C ARG A 72 -12.83 -2.02 -3.80
N GLY A 73 -14.09 -1.72 -3.46
CA GLY A 73 -14.43 -1.18 -2.15
C GLY A 73 -14.16 0.33 -2.03
N ALA A 74 -13.76 0.80 -0.85
CA ALA A 74 -13.55 2.21 -0.55
C ALA A 74 -12.07 2.57 -0.34
N ILE A 75 -11.68 3.76 -0.76
CA ILE A 75 -10.42 4.39 -0.32
C ILE A 75 -10.78 5.28 0.86
N PRO A 76 -10.20 5.08 2.04
CA PRO A 76 -10.45 5.94 3.19
C PRO A 76 -10.05 7.38 2.91
N THR A 77 -10.84 8.32 3.41
CA THR A 77 -10.54 9.75 3.36
C THR A 77 -9.80 10.18 4.63
N GLY A 78 -8.89 11.15 4.50
CA GLY A 78 -8.09 11.65 5.61
C GLY A 78 -6.78 10.88 5.86
N PRO A 79 -6.10 11.20 6.99
CA PRO A 79 -4.83 10.59 7.34
C PRO A 79 -4.94 9.08 7.54
N ALA A 80 -3.98 8.34 7.02
CA ALA A 80 -3.89 6.89 7.17
C ALA A 80 -2.48 6.47 7.61
N VAL A 81 -2.35 5.28 8.18
CA VAL A 81 -1.10 4.75 8.70
C VAL A 81 -0.74 3.48 7.92
N ALA A 82 0.42 3.48 7.28
CA ALA A 82 0.93 2.26 6.65
C ALA A 82 1.71 1.41 7.66
N VAL A 83 1.47 0.10 7.64
CA VAL A 83 2.22 -0.87 8.46
C VAL A 83 2.87 -1.87 7.52
N VAL A 84 4.19 -1.89 7.47
CA VAL A 84 4.97 -2.71 6.54
C VAL A 84 6.11 -3.45 7.25
N GLY A 85 6.62 -4.52 6.63
CA GLY A 85 7.74 -5.25 7.20
C GLY A 85 8.08 -6.53 6.46
N SER A 86 8.78 -7.41 7.16
CA SER A 86 9.25 -8.69 6.65
C SER A 86 8.11 -9.61 6.22
N ARG A 87 8.23 -10.19 5.02
CA ARG A 87 7.36 -11.30 4.57
C ARG A 87 7.65 -12.61 5.32
N ARG A 88 8.79 -12.68 5.96
CA ARG A 88 9.26 -13.80 6.80
C ARG A 88 9.53 -13.30 8.21
N ALA A 89 8.53 -12.62 8.77
CA ALA A 89 8.60 -12.08 10.11
C ALA A 89 8.70 -13.20 11.16
N THR A 90 9.34 -12.89 12.28
CA THR A 90 9.37 -13.77 13.44
C THR A 90 7.98 -13.85 14.09
N ARG A 91 7.77 -14.82 14.98
CA ARG A 91 6.52 -14.89 15.76
C ARG A 91 6.29 -13.60 16.56
N TYR A 92 7.34 -13.02 17.10
CA TYR A 92 7.28 -11.71 17.78
C TYR A 92 6.84 -10.60 16.83
N GLY A 93 7.48 -10.50 15.65
CA GLY A 93 7.14 -9.48 14.65
C GLY A 93 5.71 -9.60 14.14
N LEU A 94 5.19 -10.82 13.94
CA LEU A 94 3.80 -11.05 13.54
C LEU A 94 2.82 -10.58 14.63
N GLU A 95 3.07 -10.96 15.88
CA GLU A 95 2.21 -10.58 17.01
C GLU A 95 2.24 -9.06 17.21
N LEU A 96 3.42 -8.44 17.12
CA LEU A 96 3.56 -7.00 17.27
C LEU A 96 2.88 -6.24 16.11
N ALA A 97 3.03 -6.70 14.87
CA ALA A 97 2.34 -6.13 13.72
C ALA A 97 0.81 -6.18 13.88
N ARG A 98 0.28 -7.32 14.38
CA ARG A 98 -1.14 -7.47 14.69
C ARG A 98 -1.59 -6.50 15.79
N ARG A 99 -0.82 -6.37 16.86
CA ARG A 99 -1.11 -5.40 17.94
C ARG A 99 -1.07 -3.97 17.43
N ILE A 100 -0.07 -3.59 16.62
CA ILE A 100 0.02 -2.26 15.98
C ILE A 100 -1.20 -2.02 15.09
N GLY A 101 -1.56 -2.96 14.23
CA GLY A 101 -2.76 -2.86 13.38
C GLY A 101 -4.04 -2.68 14.21
N ARG A 102 -4.16 -3.41 15.34
CA ARG A 102 -5.27 -3.28 16.28
C ARG A 102 -5.29 -1.90 16.95
N THR A 103 -4.14 -1.41 17.41
CA THR A 103 -4.01 -0.10 18.06
C THR A 103 -4.36 1.01 17.07
N VAL A 104 -3.75 1.05 15.89
CA VAL A 104 -4.02 2.05 14.84
C VAL A 104 -5.49 2.01 14.42
N GLY A 105 -6.02 0.84 14.05
CA GLY A 105 -7.42 0.68 13.67
C GLY A 105 -8.38 0.98 14.82
N GLY A 106 -8.00 0.63 16.05
CA GLY A 106 -8.74 0.91 17.27
C GLY A 106 -8.87 2.40 17.57
N SER A 107 -7.83 3.16 17.31
CA SER A 107 -7.83 4.62 17.43
C SER A 107 -8.56 5.34 16.30
N GLY A 108 -8.96 4.65 15.22
CA GLY A 108 -9.76 5.21 14.12
C GLY A 108 -8.96 5.57 12.86
N TRP A 109 -7.63 5.40 12.83
CA TRP A 109 -6.88 5.59 11.60
C TRP A 109 -6.96 4.36 10.70
N PRO A 110 -7.20 4.55 9.39
CA PRO A 110 -7.12 3.47 8.42
C PRO A 110 -5.72 2.85 8.36
N VAL A 111 -5.65 1.52 8.28
CA VAL A 111 -4.40 0.78 8.10
C VAL A 111 -4.19 0.48 6.62
N VAL A 112 -3.11 1.02 6.05
CA VAL A 112 -2.69 0.77 4.66
C VAL A 112 -1.55 -0.25 4.65
N SER A 113 -1.61 -1.26 3.79
CA SER A 113 -0.50 -2.18 3.58
C SER A 113 -0.58 -2.90 2.24
N GLY A 114 0.34 -3.83 1.99
CA GLY A 114 0.48 -4.48 0.69
C GLY A 114 -0.17 -5.86 0.57
N LEU A 115 -0.92 -6.31 1.57
CA LEU A 115 -1.51 -7.66 1.63
C LEU A 115 -0.48 -8.79 1.44
N ALA A 116 0.81 -8.53 1.67
CA ALA A 116 1.87 -9.51 1.57
C ALA A 116 1.83 -10.50 2.77
N LEU A 117 2.58 -11.61 2.66
CA LEU A 117 2.82 -12.48 3.82
C LEU A 117 3.52 -11.70 4.94
N GLY A 118 3.38 -12.17 6.16
CA GLY A 118 4.10 -11.62 7.32
C GLY A 118 3.44 -10.38 7.89
N VAL A 119 4.20 -9.32 8.05
CA VAL A 119 3.78 -8.08 8.73
C VAL A 119 2.52 -7.47 8.13
N ASP A 120 2.45 -7.35 6.80
CA ASP A 120 1.31 -6.76 6.11
C ASP A 120 -0.01 -7.46 6.48
N ALA A 121 -0.03 -8.79 6.36
CA ALA A 121 -1.21 -9.58 6.68
C ALA A 121 -1.58 -9.48 8.17
N ALA A 122 -0.60 -9.57 9.06
CA ALA A 122 -0.82 -9.48 10.50
C ALA A 122 -1.38 -8.10 10.92
N ALA A 123 -0.90 -7.01 10.32
CA ALA A 123 -1.39 -5.67 10.56
C ALA A 123 -2.85 -5.50 10.09
N HIS A 124 -3.19 -6.00 8.89
CA HIS A 124 -4.58 -5.99 8.42
C HIS A 124 -5.50 -6.82 9.31
N GLU A 125 -5.06 -8.02 9.71
CA GLU A 125 -5.83 -8.86 10.64
C GLU A 125 -6.13 -8.13 11.95
N GLY A 126 -5.10 -7.52 12.57
CA GLY A 126 -5.25 -6.76 13.80
C GLY A 126 -6.22 -5.57 13.66
N CYS A 127 -6.15 -4.84 12.55
CA CYS A 127 -7.05 -3.75 12.25
C CYS A 127 -8.51 -4.24 12.16
N LEU A 128 -8.75 -5.33 11.43
CA LEU A 128 -10.09 -5.90 11.24
C LEU A 128 -10.70 -6.47 12.53
N GLU A 129 -9.88 -6.95 13.48
CA GLU A 129 -10.34 -7.49 14.77
C GLU A 129 -11.06 -6.46 15.63
N VAL A 130 -10.76 -5.19 15.45
CA VAL A 130 -11.37 -4.07 16.20
C VAL A 130 -12.36 -3.27 15.36
N GLY A 131 -12.77 -3.80 14.20
CA GLY A 131 -13.65 -3.10 13.27
C GLY A 131 -13.01 -1.87 12.64
N GLY A 132 -11.68 -1.82 12.57
CA GLY A 132 -10.94 -0.75 11.90
C GLY A 132 -11.01 -0.85 10.38
N THR A 133 -10.74 0.25 9.70
CA THR A 133 -10.74 0.34 8.23
C THR A 133 -9.38 -0.07 7.68
N ALA A 134 -9.35 -1.02 6.75
CA ALA A 134 -8.12 -1.48 6.09
C ALA A 134 -8.14 -1.19 4.59
N LEU A 135 -6.98 -0.81 4.05
CA LEU A 135 -6.76 -0.60 2.62
C LEU A 135 -5.56 -1.41 2.15
N ALA A 136 -5.79 -2.34 1.23
CA ALA A 136 -4.70 -3.12 0.64
C ALA A 136 -4.34 -2.59 -0.75
N VAL A 137 -3.04 -2.36 -0.97
CA VAL A 137 -2.49 -1.98 -2.27
C VAL A 137 -1.87 -3.22 -2.91
N LEU A 138 -2.23 -3.57 -4.14
CA LEU A 138 -1.74 -4.78 -4.79
C LEU A 138 -0.69 -4.49 -5.87
N GLY A 139 0.20 -5.46 -6.10
CA GLY A 139 1.12 -5.51 -7.24
C GLY A 139 0.62 -6.42 -8.37
N SER A 140 -0.70 -6.63 -8.43
CA SER A 140 -1.46 -7.40 -9.42
C SER A 140 -2.81 -6.72 -9.64
N GLY A 141 -3.63 -7.18 -10.56
CA GLY A 141 -5.00 -6.70 -10.68
C GLY A 141 -5.79 -6.83 -9.37
N VAL A 142 -6.77 -5.94 -9.15
CA VAL A 142 -7.59 -5.93 -7.92
C VAL A 142 -8.45 -7.18 -7.73
N ASP A 143 -8.59 -7.99 -8.76
CA ASP A 143 -9.28 -9.30 -8.81
C ASP A 143 -8.31 -10.48 -8.74
N VAL A 144 -6.99 -10.23 -8.79
CA VAL A 144 -5.93 -11.25 -8.77
C VAL A 144 -5.22 -11.27 -7.42
N TRP A 145 -5.62 -12.20 -6.57
CA TRP A 145 -5.09 -12.33 -5.22
C TRP A 145 -3.65 -12.86 -5.18
N TYR A 146 -2.76 -12.09 -4.60
CA TYR A 146 -1.39 -12.52 -4.36
C TYR A 146 -0.87 -11.97 -3.02
N PRO A 147 -0.36 -12.85 -2.12
CA PRO A 147 -0.36 -14.31 -2.26
C PRO A 147 -1.79 -14.89 -2.16
N ARG A 148 -2.01 -16.03 -2.78
CA ARG A 148 -3.34 -16.69 -2.78
C ARG A 148 -3.83 -17.05 -1.36
N SER A 149 -2.89 -17.31 -0.42
CA SER A 149 -3.20 -17.58 0.98
C SER A 149 -3.93 -16.43 1.67
N ASN A 150 -3.71 -15.19 1.23
CA ASN A 150 -4.30 -13.99 1.83
C ASN A 150 -5.61 -13.57 1.15
N ARG A 151 -6.15 -14.39 0.25
CA ARG A 151 -7.43 -14.11 -0.43
C ARG A 151 -8.55 -13.86 0.58
N ARG A 152 -8.73 -14.73 1.57
CA ARG A 152 -9.78 -14.56 2.61
C ARG A 152 -9.61 -13.27 3.41
N LEU A 153 -8.36 -12.87 3.67
CA LEU A 153 -8.08 -11.59 4.33
C LEU A 153 -8.50 -10.41 3.45
N GLY A 154 -8.18 -10.45 2.15
CA GLY A 154 -8.62 -9.44 1.20
C GLY A 154 -10.14 -9.36 1.08
N GLU A 155 -10.85 -10.49 1.07
CA GLU A 155 -12.32 -10.53 1.08
C GLU A 155 -12.88 -9.89 2.35
N ARG A 156 -12.32 -10.20 3.54
CA ARG A 156 -12.70 -9.57 4.80
C ARG A 156 -12.45 -8.07 4.84
N ILE A 157 -11.39 -7.58 4.21
CA ILE A 157 -11.15 -6.13 4.06
C ILE A 157 -12.31 -5.46 3.33
N LEU A 158 -12.78 -6.07 2.24
CA LEU A 158 -13.92 -5.55 1.48
C LEU A 158 -15.22 -5.63 2.27
N GLU A 159 -15.48 -6.74 2.95
CA GLU A 159 -16.66 -6.97 3.79
C GLU A 159 -16.75 -5.98 4.95
N SER A 160 -15.61 -5.52 5.49
CA SER A 160 -15.55 -4.51 6.56
C SER A 160 -15.66 -3.06 6.09
N GLY A 161 -15.97 -2.82 4.81
CA GLY A 161 -16.06 -1.48 4.24
C GLY A 161 -14.72 -0.86 3.85
N GLY A 162 -13.63 -1.63 3.91
CA GLY A 162 -12.32 -1.23 3.41
C GLY A 162 -12.18 -1.36 1.90
N GLY A 163 -10.95 -1.32 1.40
CA GLY A 163 -10.71 -1.35 -0.04
C GLY A 163 -9.45 -2.09 -0.48
N ILE A 164 -9.47 -2.42 -1.76
CA ILE A 164 -8.33 -2.98 -2.50
C ILE A 164 -8.04 -2.06 -3.67
N VAL A 165 -6.82 -1.62 -3.80
CA VAL A 165 -6.41 -0.72 -4.90
C VAL A 165 -5.20 -1.27 -5.65
N SER A 166 -5.13 -0.96 -6.92
CA SER A 166 -3.99 -1.30 -7.76
C SER A 166 -3.87 -0.35 -8.95
N GLU A 167 -2.65 -0.07 -9.37
CA GLU A 167 -2.36 0.59 -10.64
C GLU A 167 -2.48 -0.40 -11.83
N PHE A 168 -2.44 -1.70 -11.54
CA PHE A 168 -2.54 -2.76 -12.55
C PHE A 168 -3.99 -3.16 -12.78
N GLY A 169 -4.37 -3.26 -14.05
CA GLY A 169 -5.74 -3.60 -14.46
C GLY A 169 -6.20 -4.98 -14.01
N PRO A 170 -7.51 -5.22 -13.96
CA PRO A 170 -8.08 -6.52 -13.68
C PRO A 170 -7.51 -7.62 -14.58
N GLY A 171 -7.29 -8.80 -14.03
CA GLY A 171 -6.69 -9.95 -14.70
C GLY A 171 -5.15 -9.93 -14.75
N ILE A 172 -4.51 -8.79 -14.47
CA ILE A 172 -3.05 -8.69 -14.52
C ILE A 172 -2.41 -9.51 -13.40
N THR A 173 -1.55 -10.46 -13.79
CA THR A 173 -0.84 -11.37 -12.87
C THR A 173 0.30 -10.68 -12.13
N PRO A 174 0.68 -11.16 -10.93
CA PRO A 174 1.79 -10.58 -10.19
C PRO A 174 3.14 -10.88 -10.86
N GLU A 175 4.03 -9.88 -10.90
CA GLU A 175 5.42 -10.01 -11.32
C GLU A 175 6.37 -9.40 -10.29
N PRO A 176 7.61 -9.91 -10.13
CA PRO A 176 8.53 -9.47 -9.07
C PRO A 176 8.76 -7.95 -9.01
N TRP A 177 8.90 -7.29 -10.16
CA TRP A 177 9.15 -5.84 -10.25
C TRP A 177 7.95 -4.98 -9.83
N ARG A 178 6.72 -5.53 -9.91
CA ARG A 178 5.49 -4.81 -9.56
C ARG A 178 5.39 -4.51 -8.06
N PHE A 179 5.98 -5.36 -7.22
CA PHE A 179 5.90 -5.17 -5.77
C PHE A 179 6.68 -3.96 -5.26
N PRO A 180 7.99 -3.78 -5.57
CA PRO A 180 8.67 -2.55 -5.17
C PRO A 180 8.09 -1.31 -5.84
N PHE A 181 7.62 -1.41 -7.08
CA PHE A 181 6.99 -0.31 -7.78
C PHE A 181 5.68 0.15 -7.10
N ARG A 182 4.82 -0.78 -6.69
CA ARG A 182 3.59 -0.53 -5.96
C ARG A 182 3.83 0.18 -4.62
N ASN A 183 4.98 -0.01 -3.96
CA ASN A 183 5.21 0.49 -2.61
C ASN A 183 5.09 2.02 -2.49
N ARG A 184 5.34 2.77 -3.58
CA ARG A 184 5.13 4.23 -3.61
C ARG A 184 3.67 4.62 -3.39
N ILE A 185 2.74 3.75 -3.77
CA ILE A 185 1.31 3.96 -3.54
C ILE A 185 0.95 3.68 -2.07
N ILE A 186 1.59 2.69 -1.43
CA ILE A 186 1.40 2.44 0.00
C ILE A 186 1.83 3.67 0.80
N SER A 187 3.06 4.15 0.59
CA SER A 187 3.58 5.33 1.29
C SER A 187 2.82 6.61 0.91
N GLY A 188 2.42 6.76 -0.35
CA GLY A 188 1.67 7.92 -0.84
C GLY A 188 0.26 8.04 -0.25
N LEU A 189 -0.40 6.92 0.05
CA LEU A 189 -1.72 6.88 0.69
C LEU A 189 -1.64 7.04 2.21
N ALA A 190 -0.45 6.93 2.80
CA ALA A 190 -0.24 7.05 4.23
C ALA A 190 0.36 8.42 4.60
N SER A 191 0.08 8.87 5.80
CA SER A 191 0.75 10.02 6.43
C SER A 191 1.92 9.57 7.30
N VAL A 192 1.82 8.36 7.87
CA VAL A 192 2.86 7.73 8.70
C VAL A 192 3.12 6.32 8.17
N VAL A 193 4.38 5.91 8.10
CA VAL A 193 4.80 4.55 7.73
C VAL A 193 5.52 3.88 8.89
N ILE A 194 4.98 2.78 9.37
CA ILE A 194 5.52 1.96 10.45
C ILE A 194 6.23 0.75 9.87
N VAL A 195 7.50 0.55 10.26
CA VAL A 195 8.29 -0.64 9.89
C VAL A 195 8.48 -1.52 11.12
N VAL A 196 7.92 -2.76 11.08
CA VAL A 196 7.93 -3.66 12.24
C VAL A 196 9.19 -4.54 12.28
N GLU A 197 9.51 -5.22 11.22
CA GLU A 197 10.75 -5.99 11.05
C GLU A 197 11.26 -5.81 9.63
N ALA A 198 12.56 -5.56 9.48
CA ALA A 198 13.20 -5.44 8.19
C ALA A 198 14.66 -5.89 8.23
N ALA A 199 15.06 -6.80 7.36
CA ALA A 199 16.47 -7.04 7.07
C ALA A 199 17.04 -5.92 6.17
N VAL A 200 18.38 -5.80 6.09
CA VAL A 200 19.09 -4.74 5.34
C VAL A 200 18.63 -4.60 3.88
N ARG A 201 18.21 -5.70 3.25
CA ARG A 201 17.73 -5.69 1.85
C ARG A 201 16.25 -6.04 1.78
N SER A 202 15.45 -5.48 2.68
CA SER A 202 14.00 -5.72 2.75
C SER A 202 13.24 -4.78 1.81
N GLY A 203 12.17 -5.28 1.19
CA GLY A 203 11.20 -4.46 0.46
C GLY A 203 10.50 -3.40 1.35
N ALA A 204 10.41 -3.63 2.67
CA ALA A 204 9.87 -2.66 3.61
C ALA A 204 10.76 -1.40 3.74
N LEU A 205 12.09 -1.55 3.64
CA LEU A 205 13.01 -0.41 3.60
C LEU A 205 12.81 0.45 2.35
N ILE A 206 12.47 -0.16 1.21
CA ILE A 206 12.11 0.59 0.00
C ILE A 206 10.89 1.47 0.29
N THR A 207 9.87 0.93 0.96
CA THR A 207 8.67 1.70 1.35
C THR A 207 9.01 2.83 2.31
N ALA A 208 9.87 2.58 3.31
CA ALA A 208 10.31 3.60 4.26
C ALA A 208 11.09 4.73 3.57
N HIS A 209 12.03 4.42 2.67
CA HIS A 209 12.78 5.44 1.92
C HIS A 209 11.85 6.25 0.98
N LEU A 210 10.89 5.59 0.34
CA LEU A 210 9.87 6.28 -0.46
C LEU A 210 9.02 7.21 0.42
N ALA A 211 8.64 6.78 1.62
CA ALA A 211 7.90 7.59 2.57
C ALA A 211 8.65 8.88 2.91
N VAL A 212 9.94 8.78 3.28
CA VAL A 212 10.80 9.95 3.56
C VAL A 212 10.87 10.88 2.34
N ALA A 213 11.12 10.33 1.14
CA ALA A 213 11.17 11.12 -0.09
C ALA A 213 9.84 11.80 -0.45
N GLN A 214 8.73 11.27 0.04
CA GLN A 214 7.37 11.81 -0.12
C GLN A 214 6.96 12.74 1.03
N GLY A 215 7.85 13.05 1.97
CA GLY A 215 7.56 13.90 3.14
C GLY A 215 6.61 13.24 4.14
N ARG A 216 6.64 11.90 4.25
CA ARG A 216 5.86 11.15 5.24
C ARG A 216 6.71 10.83 6.46
N GLU A 217 6.08 10.80 7.62
CA GLU A 217 6.73 10.38 8.85
C GLU A 217 7.02 8.87 8.84
N VAL A 218 8.16 8.48 9.39
CA VAL A 218 8.56 7.07 9.47
C VAL A 218 8.81 6.69 10.92
N MET A 219 8.18 5.61 11.34
CA MET A 219 8.42 4.97 12.62
C MET A 219 8.99 3.58 12.42
N ALA A 220 9.82 3.12 13.32
CA ALA A 220 10.38 1.78 13.28
C ALA A 220 10.40 1.13 14.67
N VAL A 221 10.12 -0.18 14.67
CA VAL A 221 10.24 -0.98 15.89
C VAL A 221 11.71 -1.30 16.15
N PRO A 222 12.28 -0.89 17.30
CA PRO A 222 13.63 -1.28 17.66
C PRO A 222 13.71 -2.79 17.94
N GLY A 223 14.87 -3.37 17.72
CA GLY A 223 15.07 -4.79 18.00
C GLY A 223 16.54 -5.12 18.30
N ASP A 224 16.79 -6.38 18.63
CA ASP A 224 18.11 -6.85 19.03
C ASP A 224 19.14 -6.60 17.91
N ILE A 225 20.32 -6.12 18.28
CA ILE A 225 21.36 -5.72 17.34
C ILE A 225 21.99 -6.90 16.59
N ASP A 226 21.88 -8.09 17.13
CA ASP A 226 22.40 -9.35 16.56
C ASP A 226 21.38 -10.10 15.69
N ARG A 227 20.13 -9.60 15.61
CA ARG A 227 19.08 -10.18 14.78
C ARG A 227 19.02 -9.57 13.40
N ALA A 228 19.23 -10.36 12.37
CA ALA A 228 19.16 -9.92 10.97
C ALA A 228 17.81 -9.25 10.60
N THR A 229 16.69 -9.64 11.24
CA THR A 229 15.36 -9.07 11.02
C THR A 229 15.16 -7.70 11.66
N SER A 230 16.03 -7.29 12.60
CA SER A 230 15.97 -6.00 13.29
C SER A 230 16.90 -4.96 12.67
N VAL A 231 17.94 -5.39 11.95
CA VAL A 231 19.00 -4.49 11.46
C VAL A 231 18.44 -3.34 10.63
N GLY A 232 17.47 -3.61 9.75
CA GLY A 232 16.88 -2.56 8.92
C GLY A 232 16.10 -1.53 9.72
N CYS A 233 15.34 -1.95 10.73
CA CYS A 233 14.60 -1.04 11.62
C CYS A 233 15.58 -0.21 12.46
N ASN A 234 16.63 -0.82 13.03
CA ASN A 234 17.65 -0.10 13.80
C ASN A 234 18.43 0.91 12.94
N LEU A 235 18.67 0.60 11.66
CA LEU A 235 19.25 1.55 10.72
C LEU A 235 18.30 2.73 10.43
N LEU A 236 17.02 2.48 10.22
CA LEU A 236 16.03 3.55 10.05
C LEU A 236 16.00 4.47 11.26
N ILE A 237 16.01 3.92 12.49
CA ILE A 237 16.03 4.70 13.74
C ILE A 237 17.32 5.53 13.82
N ARG A 238 18.47 4.94 13.54
CA ARG A 238 19.74 5.67 13.49
C ARG A 238 19.69 6.83 12.49
N ASP A 239 19.00 6.64 11.37
CA ASP A 239 18.91 7.60 10.27
C ASP A 239 17.74 8.59 10.45
N GLY A 240 17.06 8.58 11.64
CA GLY A 240 16.08 9.57 12.06
C GLY A 240 14.62 9.11 12.10
N ALA A 241 14.32 7.84 11.82
CA ALA A 241 12.97 7.31 12.03
C ALA A 241 12.64 7.27 13.53
N HIS A 242 11.40 7.61 13.88
CA HIS A 242 10.96 7.61 15.28
C HIS A 242 10.88 6.16 15.83
N PRO A 243 11.54 5.84 16.95
CA PRO A 243 11.44 4.51 17.53
C PRO A 243 10.09 4.31 18.21
N ILE A 244 9.46 3.15 18.04
CA ILE A 244 8.26 2.76 18.75
C ILE A 244 8.68 2.06 20.04
N THR A 245 8.52 2.71 21.19
CA THR A 245 8.94 2.18 22.49
C THR A 245 7.79 1.43 23.18
N THR A 246 6.56 1.91 23.02
CA THR A 246 5.32 1.29 23.51
C THR A 246 4.19 1.52 22.51
N LEU A 247 3.04 0.84 22.68
CA LEU A 247 1.85 1.10 21.86
C LEU A 247 1.15 2.42 22.23
N ASP A 248 1.30 2.87 23.47
CA ASP A 248 0.77 4.16 23.89
C ASP A 248 1.59 5.32 23.30
N ASP A 249 2.92 5.23 23.34
CA ASP A 249 3.85 6.13 22.65
C ASP A 249 3.57 6.19 21.12
N LEU A 250 3.25 5.07 20.50
CA LEU A 250 2.82 5.02 19.10
C LEU A 250 1.59 5.92 18.85
N VAL A 251 0.56 5.80 19.67
CA VAL A 251 -0.68 6.59 19.53
C VAL A 251 -0.41 8.06 19.75
N GLU A 252 0.25 8.40 20.84
CA GLU A 252 0.61 9.80 21.22
C GLU A 252 1.42 10.47 20.11
N THR A 253 2.39 9.76 19.53
CA THR A 253 3.22 10.27 18.44
C THR A 253 2.43 10.50 17.16
N ILE A 254 1.55 9.57 16.79
CA ILE A 254 0.69 9.73 15.61
C ILE A 254 -0.29 10.90 15.82
N GLU A 255 -0.89 11.02 17.00
CA GLU A 255 -1.78 12.15 17.34
C GLU A 255 -1.06 13.50 17.31
N PHE A 256 0.18 13.53 17.76
CA PHE A 256 1.00 14.75 17.67
C PHE A 256 1.23 15.21 16.22
N TRP A 257 1.46 14.26 15.29
CA TRP A 257 1.71 14.60 13.87
C TRP A 257 0.44 14.85 13.06
N LEU A 258 -0.61 14.09 13.30
CA LEU A 258 -1.81 14.06 12.44
C LEU A 258 -3.03 14.74 13.09
N GLY A 259 -2.95 15.09 14.36
CA GLY A 259 -4.12 15.42 15.16
C GLY A 259 -4.92 14.17 15.55
N PRO A 260 -6.05 14.37 16.26
CA PRO A 260 -6.90 13.26 16.68
C PRO A 260 -7.43 12.48 15.47
N ALA A 261 -7.56 11.16 15.62
CA ALA A 261 -8.07 10.32 14.57
C ALA A 261 -9.49 10.75 14.14
N PRO A 262 -9.84 10.58 12.86
CA PRO A 262 -11.19 10.88 12.40
C PRO A 262 -12.23 10.02 13.13
N ALA A 263 -13.40 10.61 13.45
CA ALA A 263 -14.49 9.84 14.01
C ALA A 263 -14.84 8.67 13.09
N ARG A 264 -15.08 7.50 13.67
CA ARG A 264 -15.53 6.34 12.89
C ARG A 264 -16.89 6.64 12.28
N PRO A 265 -17.12 6.30 11.00
CA PRO A 265 -18.42 6.47 10.35
C PRO A 265 -19.52 5.62 11.01
#